data_569839724da6e8a9a0a47d8666c4d027
#
_entry.id   569839724da6e8a9a0a47d8666c4d027
#
_cell.length_a   1.000
_cell.length_b   1.000
_cell.length_c   1.000
_cell.angle_alpha   90.00
_cell.angle_beta   90.00
_cell.angle_gamma   90.00
#
_symmetry.space_group_name_H-M   'P 1'
#
loop_
_entity.id
_entity.type
_entity.pdbx_description
1 polymer ?
#
loop_
_entity_poly.entity_id
_entity_poly.type
_entity_poly.pdbx_seq_one_letter_code
_entity_poly.pdbx_strand_id
1 'polypeptide(L)'
;MPAATSAGYAAGDYTWTAHVTRATERHTVGRGALRVLPDLAAATTNADGRTPAQRALADLRTALLGWLSSQGHVAEYEIAGRRMRFASAAEIQTRIAIAEREVSREAAALGLAGSAQTARRVLVRY
;
A
#
# COMPACT_ATOMS: atom_id res chain seq x y z
N MET A 1 -11.44 -7.80 19.76
CA MET A 1 -10.14 -8.41 20.07
C MET A 1 -9.39 -7.45 20.98
N PRO A 2 -8.92 -7.86 22.18
CA PRO A 2 -8.20 -6.96 23.08
C PRO A 2 -6.87 -6.52 22.45
N ALA A 3 -6.48 -5.25 22.66
CA ALA A 3 -5.24 -4.69 22.10
C ALA A 3 -3.98 -5.49 22.49
N ALA A 4 -3.95 -6.04 23.70
CA ALA A 4 -2.85 -6.88 24.18
C ALA A 4 -2.64 -8.17 23.35
N THR A 5 -3.69 -8.69 22.72
CA THR A 5 -3.60 -9.90 21.89
C THR A 5 -3.09 -9.59 20.49
N SER A 6 -3.41 -8.39 19.95
CA SER A 6 -2.97 -7.98 18.61
C SER A 6 -1.56 -7.38 18.59
N ALA A 7 -1.06 -6.89 19.71
CA ALA A 7 0.28 -6.30 19.82
C ALA A 7 1.44 -7.26 19.50
N GLY A 8 1.20 -8.57 19.62
CA GLY A 8 2.20 -9.59 19.31
C GLY A 8 2.28 -10.03 17.83
N TYR A 9 1.39 -9.53 16.97
CA TYR A 9 1.43 -9.91 15.56
C TYR A 9 2.42 -9.05 14.78
N ALA A 10 3.31 -9.69 14.06
CA ALA A 10 4.18 -8.99 13.13
C ALA A 10 3.37 -8.40 11.96
N ALA A 11 3.83 -7.28 11.40
CA ALA A 11 3.19 -6.72 10.21
C ALA A 11 3.32 -7.69 9.03
N GLY A 12 2.22 -7.91 8.29
CA GLY A 12 2.20 -8.85 7.17
C GLY A 12 0.81 -9.27 6.75
N ASP A 13 0.76 -10.12 5.74
CA ASP A 13 -0.48 -10.69 5.25
C ASP A 13 -0.69 -12.09 5.87
N TYR A 14 -1.83 -12.28 6.48
CA TYR A 14 -2.23 -13.50 7.18
C TYR A 14 -3.49 -14.07 6.57
N THR A 15 -3.62 -15.40 6.63
CA THR A 15 -4.88 -16.09 6.39
C THR A 15 -5.41 -16.62 7.70
N TRP A 16 -6.71 -16.50 7.95
CA TRP A 16 -7.36 -17.09 9.10
C TRP A 16 -8.35 -18.17 8.67
N THR A 17 -8.49 -19.17 9.51
CA THR A 17 -9.49 -20.23 9.35
C THR A 17 -10.17 -20.45 10.68
N ALA A 18 -11.49 -20.38 10.69
CA ALA A 18 -12.31 -20.72 11.84
C ALA A 18 -12.88 -22.13 11.67
N HIS A 19 -12.85 -22.90 12.74
CA HIS A 19 -13.41 -24.25 12.75
C HIS A 19 -14.12 -24.54 14.07
N VAL A 20 -15.13 -25.38 13.98
CA VAL A 20 -15.87 -25.92 15.12
C VAL A 20 -15.48 -27.39 15.25
N THR A 21 -15.16 -27.81 16.48
CA THR A 21 -14.85 -29.20 16.81
C THR A 21 -15.96 -29.78 17.66
N ARG A 22 -16.48 -30.95 17.28
CA ARG A 22 -17.45 -31.71 18.06
C ARG A 22 -16.94 -33.13 18.16
N ALA A 23 -16.57 -33.55 19.36
CA ALA A 23 -15.90 -34.82 19.61
C ALA A 23 -14.68 -35.00 18.69
N THR A 24 -14.72 -35.95 17.77
CA THR A 24 -13.63 -36.26 16.82
C THR A 24 -13.78 -35.53 15.47
N GLU A 25 -14.91 -34.86 15.24
CA GLU A 25 -15.19 -34.19 13.98
C GLU A 25 -14.79 -32.72 14.04
N ARG A 26 -14.21 -32.23 12.95
CA ARG A 26 -13.80 -30.83 12.80
C ARG A 26 -14.35 -30.25 11.50
N HIS A 27 -15.16 -29.20 11.62
CA HIS A 27 -15.78 -28.52 10.49
C HIS A 27 -15.21 -27.12 10.35
N THR A 28 -14.77 -26.76 9.14
CA THR A 28 -14.35 -25.41 8.84
C THR A 28 -15.59 -24.55 8.57
N VAL A 29 -15.79 -23.50 9.36
CA VAL A 29 -16.95 -22.60 9.27
C VAL A 29 -16.63 -21.27 8.58
N GLY A 30 -15.35 -20.95 8.41
CA GLY A 30 -14.95 -19.74 7.72
C GLY A 30 -13.45 -19.66 7.48
N ARG A 31 -13.09 -18.86 6.49
CA ARG A 31 -11.70 -18.48 6.19
C ARG A 31 -11.66 -17.10 5.56
N GLY A 32 -10.53 -16.42 5.68
CA GLY A 32 -10.35 -15.12 5.07
C GLY A 32 -8.91 -14.65 5.11
N ALA A 33 -8.66 -13.51 4.52
CA ALA A 33 -7.38 -12.82 4.61
C ALA A 33 -7.47 -11.67 5.62
N LEU A 34 -6.35 -11.39 6.29
CA LEU A 34 -6.18 -10.29 7.22
C LEU A 34 -4.80 -9.68 6.97
N ARG A 35 -4.75 -8.38 6.82
CA ARG A 35 -3.47 -7.64 6.78
C ARG A 35 -3.24 -6.96 8.12
N VAL A 36 -2.10 -7.26 8.75
CA VAL A 36 -1.62 -6.58 9.95
C VAL A 36 -0.67 -5.46 9.50
N LEU A 37 -1.04 -4.23 9.81
CA LEU A 37 -0.20 -3.07 9.51
C LEU A 37 0.86 -2.90 10.61
N PRO A 38 2.02 -2.27 10.29
CA PRO A 38 2.99 -1.92 11.29
C PRO A 38 2.38 -1.03 12.38
N ASP A 39 2.73 -1.27 13.63
CA ASP A 39 2.36 -0.38 14.72
C ASP A 39 3.22 0.89 14.65
N LEU A 40 2.66 1.95 14.11
CA LEU A 40 3.35 3.24 13.97
C LEU A 40 3.56 3.94 15.30
N ALA A 41 2.80 3.57 16.35
CA ALA A 41 2.98 4.14 17.69
C ALA A 41 4.20 3.53 18.43
N ALA A 42 4.50 2.26 18.14
CA ALA A 42 5.68 1.56 18.65
C ALA A 42 6.93 1.74 17.76
N ALA A 43 6.76 2.32 16.56
CA ALA A 43 7.87 2.50 15.62
C ALA A 43 8.83 3.57 16.15
N THR A 44 10.03 3.14 16.50
CA THR A 44 11.15 4.05 16.70
C THR A 44 11.50 4.74 15.39
N THR A 45 11.80 6.03 15.46
CA THR A 45 12.24 6.96 14.39
C THR A 45 12.42 6.36 13.00
N ASN A 46 11.66 6.85 12.00
CA ASN A 46 11.76 6.54 10.56
C ASN A 46 10.96 5.34 10.02
N ALA A 47 9.90 4.91 10.68
CA ALA A 47 8.98 3.96 10.06
C ALA A 47 8.26 4.63 8.88
N ASP A 48 8.62 4.25 7.67
CA ASP A 48 7.91 4.68 6.46
C ASP A 48 6.60 3.89 6.33
N GLY A 49 5.49 4.52 6.70
CA GLY A 49 4.15 3.91 6.62
C GLY A 49 3.60 3.81 5.18
N ARG A 50 4.35 4.25 4.17
CA ARG A 50 3.93 4.15 2.77
C ARG A 50 3.99 2.71 2.27
N THR A 51 3.06 2.35 1.38
CA THR A 51 3.10 1.06 0.69
C THR A 51 4.29 1.01 -0.28
N PRO A 52 4.73 -0.19 -0.71
CA PRO A 52 5.75 -0.33 -1.75
C PRO A 52 5.40 0.44 -3.03
N ALA A 53 4.12 0.45 -3.44
CA ALA A 53 3.67 1.19 -4.61
C ALA A 53 3.78 2.71 -4.42
N GLN A 54 3.43 3.22 -3.24
CA GLN A 54 3.59 4.63 -2.91
C GLN A 54 5.06 5.06 -2.89
N ARG A 55 5.96 4.22 -2.38
CA ARG A 55 7.41 4.48 -2.41
C ARG A 55 7.94 4.50 -3.84
N ALA A 56 7.59 3.47 -4.63
CA ALA A 56 7.98 3.43 -6.03
C ALA A 56 7.51 4.65 -6.83
N LEU A 57 6.28 5.11 -6.58
CA LEU A 57 5.75 6.33 -7.22
C LEU A 57 6.54 7.58 -6.82
N ALA A 58 6.90 7.73 -5.55
CA ALA A 58 7.71 8.85 -5.06
C ALA A 58 9.10 8.85 -5.69
N ASP A 59 9.75 7.68 -5.75
CA ASP A 59 11.08 7.51 -6.35
C ASP A 59 11.07 7.83 -7.85
N LEU A 60 10.04 7.38 -8.60
CA LEU A 60 9.88 7.67 -10.02
C LEU A 60 9.69 9.17 -10.28
N ARG A 61 8.93 9.88 -9.44
CA ARG A 61 8.77 11.33 -9.53
C ARG A 61 10.09 12.06 -9.26
N THR A 62 10.86 11.60 -8.27
CA THR A 62 12.20 12.14 -7.99
C THR A 62 13.15 11.87 -9.15
N ALA A 63 13.10 10.68 -9.76
CA ALA A 63 13.90 10.33 -10.93
C ALA A 63 13.56 11.22 -12.14
N LEU A 64 12.27 11.54 -12.35
CA LEU A 64 11.86 12.45 -13.43
C LEU A 64 12.41 13.87 -13.21
N LEU A 65 12.34 14.38 -11.98
CA LEU A 65 12.91 15.69 -11.64
C LEU A 65 14.43 15.71 -11.85
N GLY A 66 15.12 14.64 -11.42
CA GLY A 66 16.56 14.47 -11.66
C GLY A 66 16.90 14.42 -13.15
N TRP A 67 16.11 13.70 -13.95
CA TRP A 67 16.28 13.67 -15.41
C TRP A 67 16.15 15.03 -16.05
N LEU A 68 15.10 15.77 -15.67
CA LEU A 68 14.85 17.12 -16.21
C LEU A 68 15.96 18.11 -15.81
N SER A 69 16.48 18.01 -14.58
CA SER A 69 17.54 18.87 -14.09
C SER A 69 18.92 18.56 -14.70
N SER A 70 19.15 17.29 -15.08
CA SER A 70 20.40 16.82 -15.69
C SER A 70 20.45 16.97 -17.20
N GLN A 71 19.49 17.68 -17.81
CA GLN A 71 19.36 17.83 -19.27
C GLN A 71 19.29 16.51 -20.04
N GLY A 72 18.75 15.47 -19.42
CA GLY A 72 18.57 14.17 -20.07
C GLY A 72 19.82 13.29 -20.12
N HIS A 73 20.89 13.65 -19.43
CA HIS A 73 22.02 12.74 -19.28
C HIS A 73 21.62 11.55 -18.41
N VAL A 74 21.83 10.35 -18.95
CA VAL A 74 21.41 9.09 -18.38
C VAL A 74 21.94 8.95 -16.95
N ALA A 75 21.03 8.97 -16.01
CA ALA A 75 21.33 8.59 -14.64
C ALA A 75 20.72 7.21 -14.35
N GLU A 76 21.40 6.46 -13.53
CA GLU A 76 20.83 5.29 -12.90
C GLU A 76 20.03 5.76 -11.68
N TYR A 77 18.80 5.28 -11.53
CA TYR A 77 17.94 5.61 -10.42
C TYR A 77 17.60 4.36 -9.62
N GLU A 78 17.52 4.49 -8.32
CA GLU A 78 17.04 3.43 -7.44
C GLU A 78 15.53 3.62 -7.22
N ILE A 79 14.74 2.65 -7.70
CA ILE A 79 13.29 2.66 -7.59
C ILE A 79 12.86 1.41 -6.81
N ALA A 80 12.26 1.61 -5.65
CA ALA A 80 11.82 0.53 -4.77
C ALA A 80 12.92 -0.53 -4.50
N GLY A 81 14.17 -0.09 -4.27
CA GLY A 81 15.32 -0.95 -4.02
C GLY A 81 15.89 -1.65 -5.26
N ARG A 82 15.47 -1.23 -6.48
CA ARG A 82 15.99 -1.74 -7.75
C ARG A 82 16.69 -0.63 -8.52
N ARG A 83 17.87 -0.93 -9.04
CA ARG A 83 18.58 -0.02 -9.91
C ARG A 83 17.96 -0.08 -11.32
N MET A 84 17.51 1.06 -11.82
CA MET A 84 16.85 1.20 -13.11
C MET A 84 17.54 2.28 -13.93
N ARG A 85 17.59 2.04 -15.24
CA ARG A 85 18.15 2.95 -16.22
C ARG A 85 17.06 3.32 -17.21
N PHE A 86 16.84 4.60 -17.46
CA PHE A 86 15.81 5.08 -18.37
C PHE A 86 16.45 5.69 -19.62
N ALA A 87 15.86 5.41 -20.77
CA ALA A 87 16.31 5.95 -22.05
C ALA A 87 15.71 7.33 -22.37
N SER A 88 14.59 7.68 -21.73
CA SER A 88 13.90 8.95 -21.96
C SER A 88 12.99 9.35 -20.80
N ALA A 89 12.66 10.64 -20.71
CA ALA A 89 11.66 11.16 -19.78
C ALA A 89 10.28 10.52 -20.02
N ALA A 90 9.93 10.21 -21.25
CA ALA A 90 8.65 9.59 -21.62
C ALA A 90 8.53 8.18 -21.00
N GLU A 91 9.62 7.43 -20.92
CA GLU A 91 9.62 6.13 -20.26
C GLU A 91 9.35 6.28 -18.76
N ILE A 92 9.98 7.26 -18.10
CA ILE A 92 9.72 7.54 -16.67
C ILE A 92 8.27 7.94 -16.46
N GLN A 93 7.70 8.80 -17.31
CA GLN A 93 6.29 9.21 -17.24
C GLN A 93 5.34 8.02 -17.42
N THR A 94 5.65 7.10 -18.33
CA THR A 94 4.86 5.88 -18.51
C THR A 94 4.88 5.01 -17.25
N ARG A 95 6.04 4.88 -16.60
CA ARG A 95 6.17 4.15 -15.32
C ARG A 95 5.42 4.85 -14.19
N ILE A 96 5.44 6.17 -14.13
CA ILE A 96 4.65 6.95 -13.17
C ILE A 96 3.15 6.65 -13.35
N ALA A 97 2.63 6.69 -14.57
CA ALA A 97 1.22 6.40 -14.82
C ALA A 97 0.81 4.97 -14.41
N ILE A 98 1.70 3.99 -14.54
CA ILE A 98 1.48 2.62 -14.08
C ILE A 98 1.44 2.58 -12.54
N ALA A 99 2.42 3.20 -11.87
CA ALA A 99 2.50 3.23 -10.41
C ALA A 99 1.30 3.98 -9.79
N GLU A 100 0.82 5.05 -10.39
CA GLU A 100 -0.39 5.77 -9.95
C GLU A 100 -1.64 4.89 -9.99
N ARG A 101 -1.79 4.08 -11.03
CA ARG A 101 -2.90 3.11 -11.11
C ARG A 101 -2.80 2.04 -10.04
N GLU A 102 -1.59 1.61 -9.70
CA GLU A 102 -1.36 0.61 -8.65
C GLU A 102 -1.70 1.17 -7.28
N VAL A 103 -1.23 2.37 -6.95
CA VAL A 103 -1.60 3.09 -5.72
C VAL A 103 -3.12 3.29 -5.63
N SER A 104 -3.78 3.65 -6.75
CA SER A 104 -5.23 3.81 -6.79
C SER A 104 -5.97 2.48 -6.53
N ARG A 105 -5.47 1.36 -7.06
CA ARG A 105 -6.03 0.03 -6.79
C ARG A 105 -5.86 -0.37 -5.33
N GLU A 106 -4.69 -0.12 -4.75
CA GLU A 106 -4.45 -0.39 -3.32
C GLU A 106 -5.39 0.45 -2.45
N ALA A 107 -5.56 1.74 -2.75
CA ALA A 107 -6.47 2.62 -2.03
C ALA A 107 -7.93 2.15 -2.13
N ALA A 108 -8.35 1.71 -3.32
CA ALA A 108 -9.69 1.15 -3.52
C ALA A 108 -9.89 -0.16 -2.74
N ALA A 109 -8.90 -1.05 -2.74
CA ALA A 109 -8.93 -2.31 -2.01
C ALA A 109 -9.01 -2.10 -0.49
N LEU A 110 -8.39 -1.03 0.03
CA LEU A 110 -8.46 -0.65 1.44
C LEU A 110 -9.72 0.14 1.80
N GLY A 111 -10.63 0.39 0.84
CA GLY A 111 -11.83 1.20 1.06
C GLY A 111 -11.58 2.70 1.25
N LEU A 112 -10.34 3.15 1.10
CA LEU A 112 -9.96 4.55 1.32
C LEU A 112 -10.43 5.46 0.18
N ALA A 113 -10.62 4.94 -1.02
CA ALA A 113 -11.11 5.70 -2.17
C ALA A 113 -12.62 6.02 -2.10
N GLY A 114 -13.38 5.22 -1.33
CA GLY A 114 -14.83 5.40 -1.18
C GLY A 114 -15.23 6.54 -0.25
N SER A 115 -14.36 6.94 0.67
CA SER A 115 -14.69 7.98 1.65
C SER A 115 -14.69 9.40 1.07
N ALA A 116 -13.96 9.64 -0.01
CA ALA A 116 -13.92 10.96 -0.66
C ALA A 116 -15.12 11.21 -1.60
N GLN A 117 -15.75 10.16 -2.12
CA GLN A 117 -16.87 10.28 -3.05
C GLN A 117 -18.26 10.06 -2.42
N THR A 118 -18.32 9.57 -1.20
CA THR A 118 -19.60 9.31 -0.51
C THR A 118 -19.92 10.34 0.58
N ALA A 119 -19.43 11.55 0.46
CA ALA A 119 -20.04 12.69 1.15
C ALA A 119 -21.43 12.93 0.51
N ARG A 120 -22.36 12.01 0.72
CA ARG A 120 -23.78 12.21 0.44
C ARG A 120 -24.20 13.42 1.25
N ARG A 121 -24.40 14.53 0.56
CA ARG A 121 -24.98 15.75 1.11
C ARG A 121 -26.38 15.39 1.63
N VAL A 122 -26.48 15.11 2.91
CA VAL A 122 -27.78 14.94 3.56
C VAL A 122 -28.36 16.34 3.67
N LEU A 123 -29.26 16.68 2.77
CA LEU A 123 -30.07 17.88 2.88
C LEU A 123 -31.13 17.60 3.96
N VAL A 124 -30.89 18.07 5.17
CA VAL A 124 -31.92 18.15 6.20
C VAL A 124 -32.83 19.30 5.82
N ARG A 125 -34.07 19.01 5.38
CA ARG A 125 -35.15 20.00 5.28
C ARG A 125 -35.75 20.15 6.69
N TYR A 126 -35.75 21.37 7.20
CA TYR A 126 -36.54 21.78 8.33
C TYR A 126 -37.99 22.05 7.87
#